data_575672ab16cbc2345d1e2f8a8fba3925
#
_entry.id   575672ab16cbc2345d1e2f8a8fba3925
#
_cell.length_a   1.000
_cell.length_b   1.000
_cell.length_c   1.000
_cell.angle_alpha   90.00
_cell.angle_beta   90.00
_cell.angle_gamma   90.00
#
_symmetry.space_group_name_H-M   'P 1'
#
loop_
_entity.id
_entity.type
_entity.pdbx_description
1 polymer ?
#
loop_
_entity_poly.entity_id
_entity_poly.type
_entity_poly.pdbx_seq_one_letter_code
_entity_poly.pdbx_strand_id
1 'polypeptide(L)'
;IRPYEIEQGATNRAARSAVDELCEAIERARPPSGNWSLWLWALFSRDVIGALQRARRHFDEVAVDRLRVKPKVKITGEFYLQTVEGDPNYNIHAWLEQEGAEVYPAPVVIWLDYLLRCRWQYWEQRDYKSGARRRHLGFRLASRALTNRYDQMRRALGGLARVVPPQLELRSLAEPYYDSRLSGGEGDMLIGKAIWAHIHRKAHMIAELSPYACMPNTMSIGAMAAVQGDHPDMLYAALEVKGDSEVHALSRCQMILSEAKTRAEEEFDRALHASGLSVEDARDRLHAAPRPTVAASPYRGAAGTAANLVLDLAGAKL
;
A
#
# COMPACT_ATOMS: atom_id res chain seq x y z
N ILE A 1 11.80 1.23 -2.09
CA ILE A 1 13.24 1.47 -2.10
C ILE A 1 13.82 1.05 -3.43
N ARG A 2 13.59 -0.23 -3.86
CA ARG A 2 14.16 -0.88 -5.05
C ARG A 2 14.12 -0.01 -6.32
N PRO A 3 13.02 0.67 -6.71
CA PRO A 3 13.00 1.51 -7.90
C PRO A 3 13.96 2.72 -7.88
N TYR A 4 14.46 3.07 -6.70
CA TYR A 4 15.32 4.23 -6.46
C TYR A 4 16.77 3.86 -6.13
N GLU A 5 17.10 2.56 -5.97
CA GLU A 5 18.45 2.11 -5.63
C GLU A 5 19.46 2.53 -6.70
N ILE A 6 20.66 2.94 -6.26
CA ILE A 6 21.77 3.31 -7.14
C ILE A 6 22.50 2.05 -7.58
N GLU A 7 22.79 1.15 -6.64
CA GLU A 7 23.39 -0.14 -6.90
C GLU A 7 22.29 -1.20 -7.04
N GLN A 8 22.19 -1.80 -8.20
CA GLN A 8 21.20 -2.82 -8.50
C GLN A 8 21.29 -4.02 -7.54
N GLY A 9 20.18 -4.40 -6.95
CA GLY A 9 20.07 -5.52 -6.02
C GLY A 9 20.44 -5.21 -4.57
N ALA A 10 20.87 -3.98 -4.24
CA ALA A 10 21.18 -3.58 -2.88
C ALA A 10 19.97 -3.72 -1.96
N THR A 11 18.76 -3.33 -2.42
CA THR A 11 17.53 -3.48 -1.68
C THR A 11 17.19 -4.93 -1.38
N ASN A 12 17.42 -5.84 -2.33
CA ASN A 12 17.16 -7.27 -2.14
C ASN A 12 18.10 -7.89 -1.10
N ARG A 13 19.38 -7.48 -1.11
CA ARG A 13 20.33 -7.91 -0.07
C ARG A 13 19.90 -7.41 1.31
N ALA A 14 19.60 -6.12 1.42
CA ALA A 14 19.12 -5.51 2.65
C ALA A 14 17.83 -6.19 3.18
N ALA A 15 16.91 -6.52 2.28
CA ALA A 15 15.66 -7.20 2.65
C ALA A 15 15.92 -8.61 3.21
N ARG A 16 16.82 -9.39 2.60
CA ARG A 16 17.20 -10.72 3.11
C ARG A 16 17.83 -10.63 4.50
N SER A 17 18.82 -9.77 4.68
CA SER A 17 19.45 -9.57 5.99
C SER A 17 18.47 -9.09 7.05
N ALA A 18 17.52 -8.21 6.69
CA ALA A 18 16.47 -7.74 7.58
C ALA A 18 15.50 -8.86 7.99
N VAL A 19 15.15 -9.74 7.05
CA VAL A 19 14.28 -10.91 7.32
C VAL A 19 14.99 -11.91 8.22
N ASP A 20 16.25 -12.24 7.93
CA ASP A 20 17.06 -13.16 8.75
C ASP A 20 17.17 -12.66 10.20
N GLU A 21 17.46 -11.37 10.39
CA GLU A 21 17.53 -10.75 11.72
C GLU A 21 16.17 -10.78 12.45
N LEU A 22 15.08 -10.54 11.73
CA LEU A 22 13.73 -10.61 12.29
C LEU A 22 13.36 -12.03 12.71
N CYS A 23 13.66 -13.04 11.88
CA CYS A 23 13.41 -14.44 12.19
C CYS A 23 14.17 -14.87 13.44
N GLU A 24 15.47 -14.57 13.53
CA GLU A 24 16.28 -14.87 14.70
C GLU A 24 15.75 -14.18 15.98
N ALA A 25 15.36 -12.90 15.87
CA ALA A 25 14.84 -12.17 17.02
C ALA A 25 13.50 -12.73 17.51
N ILE A 26 12.62 -13.15 16.59
CA ILE A 26 11.34 -13.76 16.90
C ILE A 26 11.56 -15.14 17.54
N GLU A 27 12.45 -15.97 17.01
CA GLU A 27 12.78 -17.28 17.56
C GLU A 27 13.31 -17.19 18.99
N ARG A 28 14.20 -16.23 19.28
CA ARG A 28 14.77 -16.03 20.63
C ARG A 28 13.75 -15.52 21.65
N ALA A 29 12.82 -14.66 21.21
CA ALA A 29 11.87 -13.97 22.10
C ALA A 29 10.51 -14.68 22.19
N ARG A 30 10.26 -15.68 21.35
CA ARG A 30 8.99 -16.40 21.27
C ARG A 30 8.70 -17.14 22.59
N PRO A 31 7.50 -16.95 23.18
CA PRO A 31 7.11 -17.71 24.37
C PRO A 31 6.97 -19.21 24.06
N PRO A 32 7.32 -20.10 25.00
CA PRO A 32 7.50 -21.54 24.76
C PRO A 32 6.23 -22.32 24.41
N SER A 33 5.02 -21.81 24.64
CA SER A 33 3.79 -22.54 24.25
C SER A 33 2.50 -21.73 24.42
N GLY A 34 1.50 -22.06 23.60
CA GLY A 34 0.11 -21.62 23.69
C GLY A 34 -0.28 -20.56 22.64
N ASN A 35 -1.35 -20.86 21.88
CA ASN A 35 -1.81 -19.95 20.79
C ASN A 35 -2.16 -18.54 21.31
N TRP A 36 -2.77 -18.41 22.46
CA TRP A 36 -3.13 -17.13 23.06
C TRP A 36 -1.92 -16.32 23.52
N SER A 37 -0.91 -16.97 24.09
CA SER A 37 0.32 -16.29 24.53
C SER A 37 1.11 -15.75 23.35
N LEU A 38 1.13 -16.45 22.22
CA LEU A 38 1.75 -15.99 20.97
C LEU A 38 1.05 -14.77 20.40
N TRP A 39 -0.28 -14.76 20.36
CA TRP A 39 -1.05 -13.62 19.89
C TRP A 39 -0.85 -12.37 20.76
N LEU A 40 -0.91 -12.53 22.08
CA LEU A 40 -0.67 -11.44 23.03
C LEU A 40 0.78 -10.94 22.94
N TRP A 41 1.73 -11.85 22.84
CA TRP A 41 3.13 -11.48 22.64
C TRP A 41 3.32 -10.72 21.32
N ALA A 42 2.82 -11.20 20.20
CA ALA A 42 2.93 -10.54 18.90
C ALA A 42 2.31 -9.12 18.90
N LEU A 43 1.17 -8.96 19.60
CA LEU A 43 0.47 -7.68 19.69
C LEU A 43 1.15 -6.68 20.64
N PHE A 44 1.76 -7.12 21.73
CA PHE A 44 2.20 -6.23 22.80
C PHE A 44 3.72 -6.26 23.06
N SER A 45 4.46 -7.24 22.54
CA SER A 45 5.91 -7.35 22.76
C SER A 45 6.68 -6.15 22.18
N ARG A 46 7.64 -5.68 22.95
CA ARG A 46 8.63 -4.71 22.51
C ARG A 46 9.74 -5.33 21.66
N ASP A 47 9.93 -6.65 21.75
CA ASP A 47 10.98 -7.37 21.03
C ASP A 47 10.82 -7.27 19.52
N VAL A 48 9.56 -7.41 19.03
CA VAL A 48 9.22 -7.24 17.62
C VAL A 48 9.54 -5.81 17.14
N ILE A 49 9.21 -4.80 17.93
CA ILE A 49 9.52 -3.40 17.58
C ILE A 49 11.04 -3.18 17.55
N GLY A 50 11.76 -3.69 18.54
CA GLY A 50 13.24 -3.62 18.59
C GLY A 50 13.89 -4.33 17.40
N ALA A 51 13.38 -5.50 17.01
CA ALA A 51 13.85 -6.23 15.84
C ALA A 51 13.61 -5.44 14.53
N LEU A 52 12.43 -4.85 14.37
CA LEU A 52 12.13 -3.98 13.22
C LEU A 52 13.02 -2.73 13.16
N GLN A 53 13.36 -2.15 14.31
CA GLN A 53 14.29 -1.01 14.35
C GLN A 53 15.70 -1.40 13.94
N ARG A 54 16.14 -2.63 14.28
CA ARG A 54 17.43 -3.16 13.82
C ARG A 54 17.40 -3.48 12.34
N ALA A 55 16.36 -4.20 11.88
CA ALA A 55 16.12 -4.52 10.48
C ALA A 55 16.10 -3.26 9.57
N ARG A 56 15.60 -2.14 10.09
CA ARG A 56 15.63 -0.84 9.40
C ARG A 56 17.05 -0.42 9.01
N ARG A 57 18.07 -0.73 9.82
CA ARG A 57 19.46 -0.30 9.56
C ARG A 57 19.97 -0.84 8.22
N HIS A 58 19.60 -2.08 7.86
CA HIS A 58 19.95 -2.66 6.57
C HIS A 58 19.39 -1.85 5.39
N PHE A 59 18.18 -1.29 5.55
CA PHE A 59 17.60 -0.42 4.52
C PHE A 59 18.18 0.98 4.52
N ASP A 60 18.56 1.51 5.68
CA ASP A 60 19.17 2.84 5.79
C ASP A 60 20.57 2.90 5.13
N GLU A 61 21.24 1.75 4.94
CA GLU A 61 22.52 1.61 4.25
C GLU A 61 22.36 1.59 2.71
N VAL A 62 21.17 1.41 2.18
CA VAL A 62 20.93 1.37 0.73
C VAL A 62 21.00 2.79 0.16
N ALA A 63 21.96 3.02 -0.73
CA ALA A 63 22.06 4.27 -1.46
C ALA A 63 20.93 4.40 -2.49
N VAL A 64 20.16 5.49 -2.44
CA VAL A 64 18.98 5.73 -3.29
C VAL A 64 18.98 7.14 -3.86
N ASP A 65 18.52 7.27 -5.11
CA ASP A 65 18.20 8.57 -5.73
C ASP A 65 16.66 8.74 -5.78
N ARG A 66 16.11 9.42 -4.79
CA ARG A 66 14.66 9.62 -4.64
C ARG A 66 14.12 10.81 -5.43
N LEU A 67 14.98 11.57 -6.12
CA LEU A 67 14.56 12.60 -7.07
C LEU A 67 14.21 12.02 -8.44
N ARG A 68 14.49 10.75 -8.70
CA ARG A 68 14.00 10.08 -9.91
C ARG A 68 12.46 10.13 -9.92
N VAL A 69 11.89 10.69 -10.97
CA VAL A 69 10.44 10.73 -11.16
C VAL A 69 9.96 9.34 -11.55
N LYS A 70 9.01 8.80 -10.79
CA LYS A 70 8.42 7.49 -11.05
C LYS A 70 6.92 7.53 -10.78
N PRO A 71 6.08 7.01 -11.71
CA PRO A 71 4.67 6.85 -11.43
C PRO A 71 4.49 5.85 -10.29
N LYS A 72 3.61 6.18 -9.36
CA LYS A 72 3.24 5.27 -8.28
C LYS A 72 2.01 4.48 -8.68
N VAL A 73 2.11 3.16 -8.69
CA VAL A 73 1.04 2.24 -9.07
C VAL A 73 0.52 1.52 -7.84
N LYS A 74 -0.76 1.77 -7.51
CA LYS A 74 -1.46 1.06 -6.44
C LYS A 74 -1.88 -0.31 -6.92
N ILE A 75 -1.37 -1.37 -6.29
CA ILE A 75 -1.86 -2.73 -6.51
C ILE A 75 -3.06 -2.98 -5.58
N THR A 76 -4.15 -3.44 -6.15
CA THR A 76 -5.36 -3.92 -5.47
C THR A 76 -5.83 -5.21 -6.13
N GLY A 77 -6.96 -5.77 -5.71
CA GLY A 77 -7.48 -7.02 -6.27
C GLY A 77 -7.50 -8.13 -5.23
N GLU A 78 -7.50 -9.37 -5.68
CA GLU A 78 -7.54 -10.55 -4.83
C GLU A 78 -6.31 -10.63 -3.92
N PHE A 79 -6.54 -11.00 -2.67
CA PHE A 79 -5.53 -10.96 -1.61
C PHE A 79 -4.25 -11.73 -1.93
N TYR A 80 -4.37 -12.96 -2.42
CA TYR A 80 -3.21 -13.80 -2.75
C TYR A 80 -2.40 -13.20 -3.91
N LEU A 81 -3.08 -12.75 -4.98
CA LEU A 81 -2.42 -12.15 -6.14
C LEU A 81 -1.68 -10.83 -5.81
N GLN A 82 -2.16 -10.09 -4.80
CA GLN A 82 -1.49 -8.86 -4.36
C GLN A 82 -0.19 -9.13 -3.57
N THR A 83 -0.09 -10.27 -2.90
CA THR A 83 0.97 -10.56 -1.92
C THR A 83 2.00 -11.56 -2.41
N VAL A 84 1.64 -12.41 -3.39
CA VAL A 84 2.55 -13.37 -3.99
C VAL A 84 3.53 -12.65 -4.94
N GLU A 85 4.72 -13.16 -5.05
CA GLU A 85 5.69 -12.79 -6.07
C GLU A 85 5.93 -13.97 -7.01
N GLY A 86 6.10 -13.69 -8.31
CA GLY A 86 6.39 -14.68 -9.34
C GLY A 86 5.21 -14.97 -10.27
N ASP A 87 5.22 -16.16 -10.85
CA ASP A 87 4.30 -16.58 -11.91
C ASP A 87 2.80 -16.46 -11.60
N PRO A 88 2.34 -16.72 -10.35
CA PRO A 88 0.91 -16.67 -10.06
C PRO A 88 0.23 -15.31 -10.34
N ASN A 89 0.98 -14.23 -10.40
CA ASN A 89 0.47 -12.89 -10.72
C ASN A 89 1.20 -12.24 -11.91
N TYR A 90 1.75 -13.02 -12.83
CA TYR A 90 2.57 -12.52 -13.96
C TYR A 90 3.80 -11.74 -13.53
N ASN A 91 4.30 -12.00 -12.34
CA ASN A 91 5.42 -11.26 -11.76
C ASN A 91 5.25 -9.73 -11.82
N ILE A 92 4.00 -9.27 -11.70
CA ILE A 92 3.56 -7.89 -11.98
C ILE A 92 4.33 -6.83 -11.17
N HIS A 93 4.73 -7.15 -9.94
CA HIS A 93 5.49 -6.21 -9.12
C HIS A 93 6.87 -5.93 -9.74
N ALA A 94 7.59 -6.99 -10.09
CA ALA A 94 8.90 -6.85 -10.72
C ALA A 94 8.79 -6.23 -12.11
N TRP A 95 7.76 -6.61 -12.88
CA TRP A 95 7.51 -6.03 -14.19
C TRP A 95 7.23 -4.52 -14.11
N LEU A 96 6.37 -4.06 -13.20
CA LEU A 96 6.10 -2.63 -13.01
C LEU A 96 7.36 -1.86 -12.59
N GLU A 97 8.21 -2.44 -11.74
CA GLU A 97 9.48 -1.82 -11.35
C GLU A 97 10.46 -1.74 -12.53
N GLN A 98 10.52 -2.76 -13.38
CA GLN A 98 11.31 -2.76 -14.62
C GLN A 98 10.81 -1.71 -15.61
N GLU A 99 9.48 -1.55 -15.70
CA GLU A 99 8.85 -0.48 -16.48
C GLU A 99 9.02 0.93 -15.86
N GLY A 100 9.70 1.03 -14.74
CA GLY A 100 10.06 2.29 -14.13
C GLY A 100 9.06 2.83 -13.09
N ALA A 101 8.11 2.03 -12.63
CA ALA A 101 7.13 2.44 -11.64
C ALA A 101 7.59 2.21 -10.19
N GLU A 102 7.00 2.96 -9.26
CA GLU A 102 7.01 2.64 -7.83
C GLU A 102 5.76 1.84 -7.48
N VAL A 103 5.92 0.60 -7.03
CA VAL A 103 4.81 -0.27 -6.65
C VAL A 103 4.30 0.06 -5.25
N TYR A 104 2.97 0.17 -5.11
CA TYR A 104 2.27 0.39 -3.85
C TYR A 104 1.33 -0.78 -3.56
N PRO A 105 1.82 -1.91 -3.01
CA PRO A 105 0.97 -3.01 -2.59
C PRO A 105 0.16 -2.64 -1.35
N ALA A 106 -0.99 -3.28 -1.16
CA ALA A 106 -1.77 -3.13 0.06
C ALA A 106 -1.12 -3.91 1.21
N PRO A 107 -0.97 -3.33 2.43
CA PRO A 107 -0.55 -4.09 3.59
C PRO A 107 -1.54 -5.21 3.94
N VAL A 108 -1.05 -6.40 4.30
CA VAL A 108 -1.89 -7.55 4.68
C VAL A 108 -2.86 -7.22 5.83
N VAL A 109 -2.46 -6.34 6.72
CA VAL A 109 -3.29 -5.91 7.86
C VAL A 109 -4.61 -5.27 7.43
N ILE A 110 -4.70 -4.70 6.22
CA ILE A 110 -5.97 -4.15 5.71
C ILE A 110 -7.02 -5.26 5.53
N TRP A 111 -6.57 -6.45 5.10
CA TRP A 111 -7.43 -7.61 4.95
C TRP A 111 -7.86 -8.16 6.31
N LEU A 112 -6.96 -8.22 7.30
CA LEU A 112 -7.31 -8.60 8.66
C LEU A 112 -8.34 -7.65 9.28
N ASP A 113 -8.20 -6.34 9.09
CA ASP A 113 -9.16 -5.34 9.56
C ASP A 113 -10.51 -5.45 8.81
N TYR A 114 -10.47 -5.79 7.52
CA TYR A 114 -11.66 -6.13 6.74
C TYR A 114 -12.41 -7.34 7.31
N LEU A 115 -11.72 -8.42 7.69
CA LEU A 115 -12.36 -9.59 8.32
C LEU A 115 -13.03 -9.23 9.65
N LEU A 116 -12.41 -8.36 10.45
CA LEU A 116 -13.04 -7.83 11.68
C LEU A 116 -14.33 -7.06 11.35
N ARG A 117 -14.30 -6.22 10.30
CA ARG A 117 -15.47 -5.49 9.83
C ARG A 117 -16.57 -6.42 9.33
N CYS A 118 -16.24 -7.41 8.52
CA CYS A 118 -17.19 -8.42 8.03
C CYS A 118 -17.86 -9.18 9.19
N ARG A 119 -17.10 -9.55 10.21
CA ARG A 119 -17.64 -10.21 11.39
C ARG A 119 -18.63 -9.33 12.14
N TRP A 120 -18.33 -8.04 12.32
CA TRP A 120 -19.27 -7.09 12.93
C TRP A 120 -20.50 -6.92 12.05
N GLN A 121 -20.35 -6.72 10.74
CA GLN A 121 -21.41 -6.49 9.78
C GLN A 121 -22.39 -7.69 9.69
N TYR A 122 -21.87 -8.91 9.77
CA TYR A 122 -22.66 -10.13 9.84
C TYR A 122 -23.65 -10.13 11.02
N TRP A 123 -23.23 -9.61 12.17
CA TRP A 123 -24.11 -9.50 13.33
C TRP A 123 -25.13 -8.37 13.17
N GLU A 124 -24.76 -7.28 12.52
CA GLU A 124 -25.65 -6.15 12.24
C GLU A 124 -26.80 -6.57 11.30
N GLN A 125 -26.50 -7.33 10.26
CA GLN A 125 -27.50 -7.80 9.27
C GLN A 125 -28.52 -8.78 9.85
N ARG A 126 -28.19 -9.51 10.89
CA ARG A 126 -29.07 -10.53 11.50
C ARG A 126 -30.00 -10.00 12.58
N ASP A 127 -30.24 -8.70 12.61
CA ASP A 127 -31.16 -8.03 13.55
C ASP A 127 -30.94 -8.39 15.04
N TYR A 128 -29.75 -8.77 15.41
CA TYR A 128 -29.37 -8.96 16.81
C TYR A 128 -29.31 -7.59 17.52
N LYS A 129 -30.48 -6.97 17.74
CA LYS A 129 -30.61 -5.64 18.40
C LYS A 129 -29.98 -5.62 19.80
N SER A 130 -30.07 -6.76 20.51
CA SER A 130 -29.44 -6.89 21.83
C SER A 130 -27.91 -6.85 21.71
N GLY A 131 -27.28 -5.85 22.34
CA GLY A 131 -25.83 -5.69 22.39
C GLY A 131 -25.18 -5.13 21.15
N ALA A 132 -25.90 -4.63 20.16
CA ALA A 132 -25.34 -4.05 18.94
C ALA A 132 -24.29 -2.95 19.21
N ARG A 133 -24.55 -2.04 20.16
CA ARG A 133 -23.61 -0.98 20.56
C ARG A 133 -22.31 -1.55 21.14
N ARG A 134 -22.39 -2.61 21.96
CA ARG A 134 -21.19 -3.25 22.54
C ARG A 134 -20.36 -3.92 21.45
N ARG A 135 -21.00 -4.59 20.49
CA ARG A 135 -20.31 -5.25 19.36
C ARG A 135 -19.65 -4.23 18.44
N HIS A 136 -20.34 -3.11 18.16
CA HIS A 136 -19.75 -2.01 17.39
C HIS A 136 -18.54 -1.40 18.10
N LEU A 137 -18.66 -1.15 19.40
CA LEU A 137 -17.53 -0.68 20.21
C LEU A 137 -16.38 -1.70 20.22
N GLY A 138 -16.69 -2.98 20.40
CA GLY A 138 -15.70 -4.08 20.34
C GLY A 138 -14.96 -4.12 19.00
N PHE A 139 -15.67 -4.02 17.88
CA PHE A 139 -15.06 -3.90 16.56
C PHE A 139 -14.13 -2.68 16.48
N ARG A 140 -14.61 -1.49 16.86
CA ARG A 140 -13.80 -0.27 16.78
C ARG A 140 -12.54 -0.36 17.64
N LEU A 141 -12.62 -0.95 18.83
CA LEU A 141 -11.45 -1.15 19.69
C LEU A 141 -10.47 -2.17 19.10
N ALA A 142 -10.96 -3.28 18.58
CA ALA A 142 -10.11 -4.30 17.95
C ALA A 142 -9.42 -3.77 16.69
N SER A 143 -10.16 -3.12 15.80
CA SER A 143 -9.65 -2.46 14.59
C SER A 143 -8.59 -1.41 14.95
N ARG A 144 -8.88 -0.56 15.95
CA ARG A 144 -7.93 0.46 16.42
C ARG A 144 -6.67 -0.15 17.05
N ALA A 145 -6.79 -1.23 17.81
CA ALA A 145 -5.64 -1.92 18.39
C ALA A 145 -4.75 -2.53 17.28
N LEU A 146 -5.36 -3.20 16.30
CA LEU A 146 -4.67 -3.78 15.17
C LEU A 146 -3.94 -2.73 14.33
N THR A 147 -4.65 -1.67 13.93
CA THR A 147 -4.08 -0.60 13.08
C THR A 147 -3.04 0.23 13.83
N ASN A 148 -3.23 0.51 15.13
CA ASN A 148 -2.21 1.17 15.95
C ASN A 148 -0.94 0.32 16.08
N ARG A 149 -1.10 -1.01 16.25
CA ARG A 149 0.06 -1.90 16.32
C ARG A 149 0.83 -1.93 15.01
N TYR A 150 0.11 -2.05 13.90
CA TYR A 150 0.71 -1.94 12.58
C TYR A 150 1.46 -0.60 12.40
N ASP A 151 0.86 0.51 12.81
CA ASP A 151 1.49 1.82 12.68
C ASP A 151 2.73 2.00 13.57
N GLN A 152 2.78 1.35 14.74
CA GLN A 152 4.01 1.26 15.54
C GLN A 152 5.10 0.49 14.80
N MET A 153 4.76 -0.66 14.19
CA MET A 153 5.71 -1.45 13.39
C MET A 153 6.19 -0.66 12.16
N ARG A 154 5.27 0.00 11.47
CA ARG A 154 5.57 0.88 10.32
C ARG A 154 6.55 1.98 10.71
N ARG A 155 6.33 2.66 11.85
CA ARG A 155 7.24 3.70 12.36
C ARG A 155 8.59 3.13 12.75
N ALA A 156 8.64 1.94 13.33
CA ALA A 156 9.89 1.25 13.64
C ALA A 156 10.74 1.00 12.39
N LEU A 157 10.09 0.68 11.26
CA LEU A 157 10.73 0.56 9.94
C LEU A 157 10.96 1.92 9.24
N GLY A 158 10.94 3.05 9.93
CA GLY A 158 11.18 4.37 9.33
C GLY A 158 10.04 4.88 8.44
N GLY A 159 8.84 4.32 8.54
CA GLY A 159 7.69 4.70 7.72
C GLY A 159 7.69 4.15 6.30
N LEU A 160 8.58 3.21 5.98
CA LEU A 160 8.70 2.61 4.64
C LEU A 160 7.46 1.82 4.22
N ALA A 161 6.82 1.12 5.18
CA ALA A 161 5.58 0.41 4.93
C ALA A 161 4.40 1.39 4.72
N ARG A 162 3.40 0.96 3.95
CA ARG A 162 2.27 1.80 3.53
C ARG A 162 1.27 2.01 4.66
N VAL A 163 0.55 3.13 4.60
CA VAL A 163 -0.54 3.45 5.55
C VAL A 163 -1.75 2.56 5.28
N VAL A 164 -2.45 2.18 6.33
CA VAL A 164 -3.71 1.44 6.24
C VAL A 164 -4.88 2.43 6.30
N PRO A 165 -5.71 2.49 5.26
CA PRO A 165 -6.92 3.31 5.29
C PRO A 165 -7.97 2.73 6.25
N PRO A 166 -8.80 3.57 6.89
CA PRO A 166 -9.84 3.12 7.80
C PRO A 166 -10.92 2.32 7.06
N GLN A 167 -11.30 1.15 7.58
CA GLN A 167 -12.27 0.25 6.94
C GLN A 167 -13.66 0.88 6.75
N LEU A 168 -14.10 1.73 7.68
CA LEU A 168 -15.40 2.40 7.55
C LEU A 168 -15.39 3.48 6.46
N GLU A 169 -14.25 4.14 6.24
CA GLU A 169 -14.08 5.07 5.12
C GLU A 169 -14.12 4.33 3.78
N LEU A 170 -13.39 3.19 3.67
CA LEU A 170 -13.42 2.36 2.47
C LEU A 170 -14.84 1.90 2.13
N ARG A 171 -15.58 1.44 3.15
CA ARG A 171 -16.99 1.06 2.98
C ARG A 171 -17.82 2.23 2.47
N SER A 172 -17.71 3.40 3.09
CA SER A 172 -18.47 4.59 2.71
C SER A 172 -18.19 5.04 1.27
N LEU A 173 -16.93 4.95 0.83
CA LEU A 173 -16.54 5.28 -0.54
C LEU A 173 -17.07 4.27 -1.56
N ALA A 174 -17.17 3.00 -1.19
CA ALA A 174 -17.69 1.96 -2.06
C ALA A 174 -19.24 1.93 -2.13
N GLU A 175 -19.93 2.40 -1.09
CA GLU A 175 -21.39 2.26 -0.91
C GLU A 175 -22.24 2.73 -2.12
N PRO A 176 -21.90 3.81 -2.85
CA PRO A 176 -22.64 4.22 -4.04
C PRO A 176 -22.59 3.22 -5.20
N TYR A 177 -21.57 2.36 -5.23
CA TYR A 177 -21.27 1.47 -6.34
C TYR A 177 -21.44 -0.01 -6.01
N TYR A 178 -21.37 -0.35 -4.73
CA TYR A 178 -21.36 -1.74 -4.27
C TYR A 178 -22.01 -1.88 -2.90
N ASP A 179 -23.05 -2.71 -2.81
CA ASP A 179 -23.70 -3.00 -1.54
C ASP A 179 -22.79 -3.83 -0.63
N SER A 180 -22.28 -3.21 0.42
CA SER A 180 -21.38 -3.86 1.38
C SER A 180 -22.01 -5.03 2.14
N ARG A 181 -23.33 -5.22 2.03
CA ARG A 181 -24.04 -6.39 2.60
C ARG A 181 -23.87 -7.64 1.75
N LEU A 182 -23.44 -7.52 0.52
CA LEU A 182 -23.07 -8.65 -0.30
C LEU A 182 -21.86 -9.35 0.34
N SER A 183 -22.14 -10.45 1.03
CA SER A 183 -21.11 -11.26 1.68
C SER A 183 -20.55 -12.30 0.70
N GLY A 184 -19.27 -12.50 0.73
CA GLY A 184 -18.59 -13.47 -0.14
C GLY A 184 -17.51 -12.81 -0.99
N GLY A 185 -16.46 -12.35 -0.33
CA GLY A 185 -15.32 -11.73 -0.96
C GLY A 185 -15.13 -10.26 -0.59
N GLU A 186 -14.20 -9.62 -1.23
CA GLU A 186 -13.62 -8.33 -0.86
C GLU A 186 -14.15 -7.16 -1.71
N GLY A 187 -15.24 -7.36 -2.48
CA GLY A 187 -15.67 -6.44 -3.55
C GLY A 187 -15.77 -4.97 -3.12
N ASP A 188 -16.48 -4.68 -2.02
CA ASP A 188 -16.60 -3.31 -1.51
C ASP A 188 -15.25 -2.72 -1.04
N MET A 189 -14.38 -3.55 -0.47
CA MET A 189 -13.04 -3.11 -0.07
C MET A 189 -12.16 -2.82 -1.29
N LEU A 190 -12.28 -3.57 -2.39
CA LEU A 190 -11.51 -3.34 -3.62
C LEU A 190 -11.85 -1.98 -4.21
N ILE A 191 -13.13 -1.69 -4.37
CA ILE A 191 -13.64 -0.41 -4.86
C ILE A 191 -13.23 0.73 -3.92
N GLY A 192 -13.48 0.57 -2.62
CA GLY A 192 -13.12 1.58 -1.63
C GLY A 192 -11.63 1.89 -1.61
N LYS A 193 -10.75 0.89 -1.74
CA LYS A 193 -9.29 1.09 -1.84
C LYS A 193 -8.89 1.86 -3.09
N ALA A 194 -9.54 1.59 -4.22
CA ALA A 194 -9.27 2.29 -5.47
C ALA A 194 -9.65 3.77 -5.36
N ILE A 195 -10.89 4.06 -4.95
CA ILE A 195 -11.37 5.43 -4.77
C ILE A 195 -10.53 6.18 -3.72
N TRP A 196 -10.27 5.55 -2.58
CA TRP A 196 -9.44 6.15 -1.52
C TRP A 196 -8.04 6.52 -2.02
N ALA A 197 -7.39 5.64 -2.78
CA ALA A 197 -6.07 5.92 -3.31
C ALA A 197 -6.09 7.08 -4.31
N HIS A 198 -7.15 7.20 -5.10
CA HIS A 198 -7.34 8.26 -6.06
C HIS A 198 -7.60 9.62 -5.38
N ILE A 199 -8.65 9.73 -4.57
CA ILE A 199 -9.05 11.01 -3.94
C ILE A 199 -8.01 11.57 -2.97
N HIS A 200 -7.26 10.67 -2.30
CA HIS A 200 -6.17 11.06 -1.40
C HIS A 200 -4.81 11.15 -2.11
N ARG A 201 -4.77 11.10 -3.43
CA ARG A 201 -3.54 11.18 -4.23
C ARG A 201 -2.42 10.28 -3.69
N LYS A 202 -2.73 8.99 -3.47
CA LYS A 202 -1.74 8.00 -2.97
C LYS A 202 -1.02 7.27 -4.09
N ALA A 203 -1.56 7.31 -5.30
CA ALA A 203 -0.99 6.70 -6.50
C ALA A 203 -1.46 7.47 -7.74
N HIS A 204 -0.69 7.36 -8.84
CA HIS A 204 -1.06 7.90 -10.14
C HIS A 204 -1.96 6.94 -10.91
N MET A 205 -1.81 5.64 -10.66
CA MET A 205 -2.52 4.56 -11.33
C MET A 205 -2.93 3.49 -10.33
N ILE A 206 -4.04 2.83 -10.61
CA ILE A 206 -4.55 1.68 -9.87
C ILE A 206 -4.54 0.48 -10.79
N ALA A 207 -3.91 -0.61 -10.36
CA ALA A 207 -3.91 -1.91 -11.03
C ALA A 207 -4.62 -2.92 -10.14
N GLU A 208 -5.73 -3.47 -10.62
CA GLU A 208 -6.52 -4.47 -9.91
C GLU A 208 -6.22 -5.87 -10.48
N LEU A 209 -5.69 -6.74 -9.64
CA LEU A 209 -5.37 -8.13 -9.98
C LEU A 209 -6.56 -9.03 -9.65
N SER A 210 -7.08 -9.69 -10.65
CA SER A 210 -8.24 -10.58 -10.51
C SER A 210 -7.94 -11.96 -11.04
N PRO A 211 -8.16 -13.04 -10.28
CA PRO A 211 -8.16 -14.38 -10.84
C PRO A 211 -9.32 -14.51 -11.85
N TYR A 212 -9.08 -15.24 -12.93
CA TYR A 212 -10.13 -15.52 -13.93
C TYR A 212 -11.38 -16.09 -13.26
N ALA A 213 -12.55 -15.54 -13.62
CA ALA A 213 -13.86 -15.93 -13.09
C ALA A 213 -14.02 -15.81 -11.56
N CYS A 214 -13.18 -15.04 -10.89
CA CYS A 214 -13.40 -14.73 -9.48
C CYS A 214 -14.64 -13.83 -9.32
N MET A 215 -15.69 -14.34 -8.68
CA MET A 215 -16.97 -13.64 -8.57
C MET A 215 -16.86 -12.26 -7.92
N PRO A 216 -16.23 -12.09 -6.72
CA PRO A 216 -16.14 -10.78 -6.09
C PRO A 216 -15.36 -9.76 -6.93
N ASN A 217 -14.29 -10.20 -7.59
CA ASN A 217 -13.51 -9.33 -8.46
C ASN A 217 -14.24 -8.97 -9.75
N THR A 218 -14.97 -9.91 -10.35
CA THR A 218 -15.81 -9.60 -11.52
C THR A 218 -16.87 -8.54 -11.18
N MET A 219 -17.47 -8.63 -10.00
CA MET A 219 -18.42 -7.63 -9.53
C MET A 219 -17.74 -6.28 -9.26
N SER A 220 -16.57 -6.24 -8.63
CA SER A 220 -15.84 -4.99 -8.38
C SER A 220 -15.38 -4.34 -9.69
N ILE A 221 -14.83 -5.10 -10.62
CA ILE A 221 -14.44 -4.60 -11.95
C ILE A 221 -15.63 -4.03 -12.71
N GLY A 222 -16.80 -4.72 -12.65
CA GLY A 222 -18.04 -4.21 -13.24
C GLY A 222 -18.47 -2.86 -12.63
N ALA A 223 -18.40 -2.74 -11.31
CA ALA A 223 -18.72 -1.51 -10.60
C ALA A 223 -17.72 -0.37 -10.88
N MET A 224 -16.45 -0.70 -11.15
CA MET A 224 -15.42 0.29 -11.49
C MET A 224 -15.73 1.09 -12.76
N ALA A 225 -16.58 0.58 -13.66
CA ALA A 225 -17.04 1.36 -14.80
C ALA A 225 -17.84 2.61 -14.38
N ALA A 226 -18.71 2.49 -13.37
CA ALA A 226 -19.43 3.61 -12.80
C ALA A 226 -18.50 4.55 -12.01
N VAL A 227 -17.57 3.98 -11.24
CA VAL A 227 -16.54 4.75 -10.51
C VAL A 227 -15.73 5.62 -11.47
N GLN A 228 -15.30 5.07 -12.62
CA GLN A 228 -14.55 5.84 -13.63
C GLN A 228 -15.43 6.91 -14.30
N GLY A 229 -16.75 6.70 -14.41
CA GLY A 229 -17.68 7.73 -14.85
C GLY A 229 -17.70 8.94 -13.93
N ASP A 230 -17.68 8.72 -12.61
CA ASP A 230 -17.64 9.79 -11.60
C ASP A 230 -16.24 10.36 -11.35
N HIS A 231 -15.20 9.59 -11.68
CA HIS A 231 -13.78 9.94 -11.55
C HIS A 231 -13.04 9.76 -12.88
N PRO A 232 -13.31 10.59 -13.89
CA PRO A 232 -12.80 10.39 -15.26
C PRO A 232 -11.28 10.53 -15.38
N ASP A 233 -10.64 11.15 -14.40
CA ASP A 233 -9.18 11.28 -14.29
C ASP A 233 -8.52 10.09 -13.57
N MET A 234 -9.28 9.10 -13.08
CA MET A 234 -8.74 7.89 -12.46
C MET A 234 -8.12 6.96 -13.50
N LEU A 235 -6.81 6.74 -13.43
CA LEU A 235 -6.15 5.72 -14.23
C LEU A 235 -6.32 4.34 -13.57
N TYR A 236 -7.10 3.48 -14.22
CA TYR A 236 -7.44 2.17 -13.69
C TYR A 236 -7.19 1.07 -14.73
N ALA A 237 -6.48 0.01 -14.34
CA ALA A 237 -6.23 -1.19 -15.13
C ALA A 237 -6.78 -2.42 -14.40
N ALA A 238 -7.78 -3.07 -14.98
CA ALA A 238 -8.19 -4.40 -14.57
C ALA A 238 -7.29 -5.44 -15.24
N LEU A 239 -6.59 -6.24 -14.43
CA LEU A 239 -5.64 -7.25 -14.86
C LEU A 239 -6.15 -8.62 -14.44
N GLU A 240 -6.81 -9.30 -15.39
CA GLU A 240 -7.32 -10.64 -15.16
C GLU A 240 -6.22 -11.68 -15.40
N VAL A 241 -5.94 -12.47 -14.35
CA VAL A 241 -4.89 -13.48 -14.36
C VAL A 241 -5.49 -14.82 -14.76
N LYS A 242 -5.08 -15.34 -15.92
CA LYS A 242 -5.40 -16.67 -16.43
C LYS A 242 -4.23 -17.19 -17.27
N GLY A 243 -4.14 -18.50 -17.47
CA GLY A 243 -2.96 -19.16 -17.99
C GLY A 243 -2.41 -18.70 -19.34
N ASP A 244 -3.21 -18.01 -20.16
CA ASP A 244 -2.87 -17.65 -21.56
C ASP A 244 -2.99 -16.15 -21.88
N SER A 245 -3.15 -15.28 -20.89
CA SER A 245 -3.45 -13.87 -21.13
C SER A 245 -2.42 -12.88 -20.60
N GLU A 246 -1.26 -13.34 -20.16
CA GLU A 246 -0.20 -12.51 -19.62
C GLU A 246 0.14 -11.32 -20.54
N VAL A 247 0.44 -11.61 -21.82
CA VAL A 247 0.81 -10.58 -22.80
C VAL A 247 -0.28 -9.52 -22.95
N HIS A 248 -1.55 -9.93 -23.00
CA HIS A 248 -2.68 -9.00 -23.14
C HIS A 248 -2.88 -8.17 -21.88
N ALA A 249 -2.75 -8.78 -20.70
CA ALA A 249 -2.87 -8.07 -19.42
C ALA A 249 -1.76 -7.04 -19.24
N LEU A 250 -0.51 -7.42 -19.51
CA LEU A 250 0.65 -6.54 -19.40
C LEU A 250 0.63 -5.41 -20.44
N SER A 251 0.25 -5.71 -21.71
CA SER A 251 0.11 -4.67 -22.75
C SER A 251 -0.94 -3.62 -22.37
N ARG A 252 -2.08 -4.04 -21.84
CA ARG A 252 -3.11 -3.11 -21.36
C ARG A 252 -2.61 -2.28 -20.18
N CYS A 253 -1.90 -2.90 -19.25
CA CYS A 253 -1.29 -2.21 -18.13
C CYS A 253 -0.28 -1.16 -18.60
N GLN A 254 0.55 -1.51 -19.59
CA GLN A 254 1.59 -0.63 -20.15
C GLN A 254 1.01 0.62 -20.80
N MET A 255 -0.12 0.50 -21.52
CA MET A 255 -0.80 1.65 -22.13
C MET A 255 -1.21 2.68 -21.06
N ILE A 256 -1.81 2.23 -19.97
CA ILE A 256 -2.26 3.09 -18.87
C ILE A 256 -1.06 3.60 -18.05
N LEU A 257 -0.02 2.79 -17.90
CA LEU A 257 1.21 3.17 -17.21
C LEU A 257 1.95 4.31 -17.96
N SER A 258 1.87 4.33 -19.29
CA SER A 258 2.44 5.44 -20.07
C SER A 258 1.84 6.78 -19.69
N GLU A 259 0.52 6.85 -19.57
CA GLU A 259 -0.19 8.05 -19.10
C GLU A 259 0.19 8.37 -17.65
N ALA A 260 0.32 7.36 -16.79
CA ALA A 260 0.74 7.57 -15.41
C ALA A 260 2.17 8.14 -15.29
N LYS A 261 3.08 7.80 -16.22
CA LYS A 261 4.43 8.39 -16.31
C LYS A 261 4.35 9.88 -16.59
N THR A 262 3.58 10.28 -17.62
CA THR A 262 3.37 11.69 -17.98
C THR A 262 2.80 12.49 -16.79
N ARG A 263 1.79 11.96 -16.12
CA ARG A 263 1.20 12.62 -14.92
C ARG A 263 2.17 12.74 -13.75
N ALA A 264 3.07 11.77 -13.58
CA ALA A 264 4.09 11.83 -12.54
C ALA A 264 5.13 12.93 -12.84
N GLU A 265 5.52 13.11 -14.09
CA GLU A 265 6.41 14.19 -14.54
C GLU A 265 5.76 15.56 -14.34
N GLU A 266 4.53 15.75 -14.82
CA GLU A 266 3.77 16.98 -14.60
C GLU A 266 3.56 17.31 -13.11
N GLU A 267 3.32 16.29 -12.28
CA GLU A 267 3.19 16.49 -10.84
C GLU A 267 4.52 16.95 -10.22
N PHE A 268 5.62 16.39 -10.66
CA PHE A 268 6.95 16.78 -10.21
C PHE A 268 7.29 18.21 -10.60
N ASP A 269 6.99 18.62 -11.84
CA ASP A 269 7.18 19.99 -12.30
C ASP A 269 6.34 21.00 -11.50
N ARG A 270 5.06 20.66 -11.23
CA ARG A 270 4.23 21.46 -10.31
C ARG A 270 4.82 21.56 -8.91
N ALA A 271 5.40 20.47 -8.39
CA ALA A 271 6.05 20.47 -7.08
C ALA A 271 7.32 21.36 -7.05
N LEU A 272 8.13 21.34 -8.11
CA LEU A 272 9.27 22.25 -8.25
C LEU A 272 8.80 23.71 -8.28
N HIS A 273 7.78 24.04 -9.07
CA HIS A 273 7.20 25.38 -9.10
C HIS A 273 6.67 25.82 -7.73
N ALA A 274 5.91 24.95 -7.05
CA ALA A 274 5.34 25.28 -5.73
C ALA A 274 6.39 25.41 -4.64
N SER A 275 7.53 24.72 -4.79
CA SER A 275 8.64 24.77 -3.82
C SER A 275 9.62 25.93 -4.07
N GLY A 276 9.65 26.48 -5.30
CA GLY A 276 10.65 27.45 -5.74
C GLY A 276 12.07 26.88 -5.82
N LEU A 277 12.21 25.53 -5.86
CA LEU A 277 13.51 24.86 -5.95
C LEU A 277 13.78 24.38 -7.37
N SER A 278 15.04 24.44 -7.79
CA SER A 278 15.53 23.64 -8.92
C SER A 278 15.83 22.20 -8.47
N VAL A 279 16.05 21.30 -9.43
CA VAL A 279 16.48 19.92 -9.13
C VAL A 279 17.84 19.90 -8.45
N GLU A 280 18.73 20.80 -8.87
CA GLU A 280 20.06 20.98 -8.27
C GLU A 280 19.95 21.43 -6.81
N ASP A 281 19.14 22.46 -6.52
CA ASP A 281 18.90 22.94 -5.17
C ASP A 281 18.34 21.84 -4.25
N ALA A 282 17.42 21.04 -4.77
CA ALA A 282 16.83 19.91 -4.04
C ALA A 282 17.90 18.84 -3.73
N ARG A 283 18.79 18.57 -4.68
CA ARG A 283 19.89 17.61 -4.52
C ARG A 283 20.90 18.08 -3.47
N ASP A 284 21.29 19.37 -3.54
CA ASP A 284 22.23 19.96 -2.57
C ASP A 284 21.65 19.94 -1.16
N ARG A 285 20.37 20.27 -1.00
CA ARG A 285 19.69 20.19 0.29
C ARG A 285 19.60 18.76 0.83
N LEU A 286 19.43 17.77 -0.05
CA LEU A 286 19.43 16.36 0.36
C LEU A 286 20.82 15.92 0.84
N HIS A 287 21.89 16.34 0.18
CA HIS A 287 23.27 16.05 0.59
C HIS A 287 23.64 16.73 1.91
N ALA A 288 23.10 17.92 2.17
CA ALA A 288 23.32 18.65 3.42
C ALA A 288 22.48 18.13 4.59
N ALA A 289 21.41 17.35 4.33
CA ALA A 289 20.49 16.90 5.37
C ALA A 289 21.02 15.65 6.09
N PRO A 290 21.04 15.63 7.44
CA PRO A 290 21.50 14.47 8.22
C PRO A 290 20.47 13.32 8.26
N ARG A 291 19.60 13.20 7.27
CA ARG A 291 18.56 12.16 7.21
C ARG A 291 19.03 10.96 6.42
N PRO A 292 18.69 9.73 6.87
CA PRO A 292 18.88 8.55 6.03
C PRO A 292 18.17 8.75 4.68
N THR A 293 18.86 8.51 3.59
CA THR A 293 18.36 8.68 2.22
C THR A 293 17.11 7.85 1.92
N VAL A 294 16.88 6.78 2.69
CA VAL A 294 15.77 5.83 2.55
C VAL A 294 14.53 6.24 3.36
N ALA A 295 14.65 7.17 4.32
CA ALA A 295 13.50 7.59 5.13
C ALA A 295 12.32 8.06 4.26
N ALA A 296 11.11 7.62 4.61
CA ALA A 296 9.91 8.05 3.90
C ALA A 296 9.70 9.56 4.08
N SER A 297 9.50 10.27 2.96
CA SER A 297 9.12 11.69 3.03
C SER A 297 7.69 11.83 3.54
N PRO A 298 7.40 12.86 4.35
CA PRO A 298 6.03 13.19 4.71
C PRO A 298 5.17 13.42 3.47
N TYR A 299 3.88 13.07 3.58
CA TYR A 299 2.93 13.37 2.52
C TYR A 299 2.65 14.89 2.44
N ARG A 300 2.85 15.47 1.28
CA ARG A 300 2.71 16.92 1.01
C ARG A 300 1.63 17.25 -0.03
N GLY A 301 0.78 16.27 -0.38
CA GLY A 301 -0.32 16.46 -1.33
C GLY A 301 -0.08 15.84 -2.71
N ALA A 302 1.11 15.33 -2.98
CA ALA A 302 1.47 14.66 -4.22
C ALA A 302 1.37 13.13 -4.12
N ALA A 303 1.12 12.45 -5.24
CA ALA A 303 1.17 11.00 -5.31
C ALA A 303 2.63 10.50 -5.38
N GLY A 304 3.47 11.17 -6.16
CA GLY A 304 4.87 10.82 -6.42
C GLY A 304 5.79 10.99 -5.21
N THR A 305 6.77 10.11 -5.09
CA THR A 305 7.78 10.17 -4.03
C THR A 305 8.72 11.36 -4.23
N ALA A 306 9.16 11.63 -5.47
CA ALA A 306 10.03 12.75 -5.80
C ALA A 306 9.35 14.11 -5.54
N ALA A 307 8.09 14.25 -5.96
CA ALA A 307 7.30 15.46 -5.73
C ALA A 307 7.12 15.76 -4.23
N ASN A 308 6.73 14.75 -3.43
CA ASN A 308 6.62 14.93 -1.97
C ASN A 308 7.96 15.29 -1.32
N LEU A 309 9.06 14.73 -1.83
CA LEU A 309 10.40 15.03 -1.31
C LEU A 309 10.79 16.49 -1.53
N VAL A 310 10.60 17.00 -2.75
CA VAL A 310 10.88 18.42 -3.09
C VAL A 310 10.04 19.36 -2.24
N LEU A 311 8.74 19.09 -2.13
CA LEU A 311 7.83 19.88 -1.29
C LEU A 311 8.22 19.84 0.21
N ASP A 312 8.68 18.68 0.71
CA ASP A 312 9.13 18.56 2.10
C ASP A 312 10.40 19.37 2.36
N LEU A 313 11.34 19.36 1.42
CA LEU A 313 12.58 20.16 1.51
C LEU A 313 12.34 21.67 1.55
N ALA A 314 11.26 22.13 0.94
CA ALA A 314 10.85 23.54 0.92
C ALA A 314 9.88 23.89 2.07
N GLY A 315 9.35 22.91 2.80
CA GLY A 315 8.25 23.11 3.74
C GLY A 315 6.91 23.46 3.06
N ALA A 316 6.79 23.20 1.77
CA ALA A 316 5.62 23.51 0.94
C ALA A 316 4.62 22.33 0.89
N LYS A 317 3.45 22.61 0.28
CA LYS A 317 2.42 21.60 -0.06
C LYS A 317 1.90 21.89 -1.46
N LEU A 318 1.42 20.86 -2.14
CA LEU A 318 0.76 20.95 -3.44
C LEU A 318 -0.72 21.28 -3.26
#